data_a7812a23b10d46eb67466f4facbb7f6d
#
_entry.id   a7812a23b10d46eb67466f4facbb7f6d
#
_cell.length_a   1.000
_cell.length_b   1.000
_cell.length_c   1.000
_cell.angle_alpha   90.00
_cell.angle_beta   90.00
_cell.angle_gamma   90.00
#
_symmetry.space_group_name_H-M   'P 1'
#
loop_
_entity.id
_entity.type
_entity.pdbx_description
1 polymer ?
#
loop_
_entity_poly.entity_id
_entity_poly.type
_entity_poly.pdbx_seq_one_letter_code
_entity_poly.pdbx_strand_id
1 'polypeptide(L)'
;MSLIRTTLKSSSLSFGVCRVQAGFVHCRGRRQIYWAPEQSREVAELLNSYDSTPPLPLNLAQLLSYGHPLTSDSVLSSVSYTLSDLPRRMATRVRSLEGLPFIVGTNPYVAKMLNAYRESFRILATYPPITSLEENSVFVQHLTKLVQRHANDVPTLAKG
;
A
#
# COMPACT_ATOMS: atom_id res chain seq x y z
N MET A 1 16.75 19.48 59.20
CA MET A 1 17.61 19.28 58.02
C MET A 1 16.96 18.16 57.19
N SER A 2 16.18 18.56 56.18
CA SER A 2 15.44 17.63 55.33
C SER A 2 15.94 17.79 53.89
N LEU A 3 16.57 16.73 53.37
CA LEU A 3 17.11 16.66 52.00
C LEU A 3 16.00 16.29 51.02
N ILE A 4 15.61 17.24 50.21
CA ILE A 4 14.72 17.01 49.07
C ILE A 4 15.53 16.36 47.93
N ARG A 5 15.27 15.09 47.64
CA ARG A 5 15.79 14.41 46.46
C ARG A 5 14.91 14.72 45.26
N THR A 6 15.41 15.57 44.37
CA THR A 6 14.80 15.83 43.07
C THR A 6 15.22 14.70 42.12
N THR A 7 14.29 13.80 41.76
CA THR A 7 14.50 12.79 40.74
C THR A 7 14.33 13.40 39.35
N LEU A 8 15.44 13.64 38.66
CA LEU A 8 15.46 13.96 37.24
C LEU A 8 15.01 12.73 36.44
N LYS A 9 13.86 12.84 35.80
CA LYS A 9 13.35 11.89 34.84
C LYS A 9 14.15 12.03 33.55
N SER A 10 15.13 11.12 33.32
CA SER A 10 15.88 11.00 32.08
C SER A 10 14.93 10.54 30.97
N SER A 11 14.57 11.43 30.06
CA SER A 11 13.94 11.07 28.80
C SER A 11 15.01 10.48 27.87
N SER A 12 15.04 9.16 27.74
CA SER A 12 15.90 8.46 26.79
C SER A 12 15.44 8.75 25.36
N LEU A 13 16.15 9.65 24.69
CA LEU A 13 16.10 9.77 23.22
C LEU A 13 16.72 8.50 22.63
N SER A 14 15.87 7.62 22.12
CA SER A 14 16.31 6.44 21.36
C SER A 14 16.88 6.90 20.02
N PHE A 15 18.20 7.02 19.94
CA PHE A 15 18.92 7.18 18.68
C PHE A 15 18.87 5.86 17.92
N GLY A 16 18.18 5.84 16.78
CA GLY A 16 18.17 4.71 15.88
C GLY A 16 19.56 4.40 15.35
N VAL A 17 20.04 3.18 15.53
CA VAL A 17 21.34 2.72 15.05
C VAL A 17 21.28 2.58 13.54
N CYS A 18 22.02 3.43 12.80
CA CYS A 18 22.26 3.28 11.37
C CYS A 18 23.34 2.23 11.12
N ARG A 19 23.01 1.13 10.48
CA ARG A 19 23.96 0.12 10.02
C ARG A 19 24.30 0.38 8.55
N VAL A 20 25.55 0.70 8.27
CA VAL A 20 26.08 0.87 6.91
C VAL A 20 26.53 -0.48 6.38
N GLN A 21 25.89 -1.01 5.35
CA GLN A 21 26.36 -2.14 4.58
C GLN A 21 26.29 -1.78 3.09
N ALA A 22 27.44 -1.85 2.42
CA ALA A 22 27.61 -1.76 0.97
C ALA A 22 26.83 -0.65 0.26
N GLY A 23 27.11 0.64 0.60
CA GLY A 23 26.66 1.81 -0.18
C GLY A 23 25.18 2.23 -0.02
N PHE A 24 24.36 1.52 0.77
CA PHE A 24 22.99 1.93 1.09
C PHE A 24 22.83 2.13 2.60
N VAL A 25 22.51 3.37 3.01
CA VAL A 25 22.14 3.68 4.40
C VAL A 25 20.65 3.31 4.58
N HIS A 26 20.39 2.14 5.17
CA HIS A 26 19.02 1.74 5.56
C HIS A 26 18.75 2.29 6.96
N CYS A 27 18.24 3.51 7.05
CA CYS A 27 17.71 4.04 8.30
C CYS A 27 16.31 3.46 8.52
N ARG A 28 16.19 2.41 9.37
CA ARG A 28 14.92 1.91 9.90
C ARG A 28 14.39 2.86 10.98
N GLY A 29 14.16 4.13 10.62
CA GLY A 29 13.38 5.06 11.41
C GLY A 29 12.00 5.15 10.81
N ARG A 30 10.93 4.96 11.59
CA ARG A 30 9.58 5.36 11.17
C ARG A 30 9.65 6.82 10.76
N ARG A 31 9.66 7.11 9.46
CA ARG A 31 9.47 8.49 8.98
C ARG A 31 8.06 8.88 9.37
N GLN A 32 7.92 9.72 10.38
CA GLN A 32 6.66 10.39 10.62
C GLN A 32 6.36 11.26 9.39
N ILE A 33 5.33 10.90 8.67
CA ILE A 33 4.91 11.60 7.45
C ILE A 33 4.00 12.72 7.91
N TYR A 34 4.56 13.92 8.04
CA TYR A 34 3.85 15.10 8.57
C TYR A 34 2.86 15.74 7.60
N TRP A 35 2.80 15.27 6.35
CA TRP A 35 1.97 15.88 5.31
C TRP A 35 0.79 15.01 4.86
N ALA A 36 0.89 13.70 5.07
CA ALA A 36 -0.13 12.79 4.58
C ALA A 36 -1.47 13.09 5.27
N PRO A 37 -2.58 13.14 4.49
CA PRO A 37 -3.91 13.30 5.06
C PRO A 37 -4.18 12.24 6.12
N GLU A 38 -4.97 12.61 7.14
CA GLU A 38 -5.33 11.68 8.19
C GLU A 38 -5.89 10.38 7.61
N GLN A 39 -5.36 9.29 8.09
CA GLN A 39 -5.69 7.94 7.63
C GLN A 39 -6.50 7.24 8.70
N SER A 40 -7.54 6.48 8.29
CA SER A 40 -8.28 5.68 9.25
C SER A 40 -7.37 4.63 9.89
N ARG A 41 -7.60 4.34 11.17
CA ARG A 41 -6.83 3.33 11.93
C ARG A 41 -6.87 1.96 11.23
N GLU A 42 -8.02 1.58 10.69
CA GLU A 42 -8.21 0.34 9.94
C GLU A 42 -7.25 0.22 8.76
N VAL A 43 -7.15 1.28 7.92
CA VAL A 43 -6.24 1.29 6.76
C VAL A 43 -4.79 1.25 7.20
N ALA A 44 -4.43 1.92 8.31
CA ALA A 44 -3.09 1.89 8.86
C ALA A 44 -2.68 0.48 9.33
N GLU A 45 -3.56 -0.22 10.02
CA GLU A 45 -3.36 -1.58 10.49
C GLU A 45 -3.24 -2.56 9.32
N LEU A 46 -4.12 -2.45 8.31
CA LEU A 46 -4.03 -3.21 7.07
C LEU A 46 -2.70 -2.98 6.34
N LEU A 47 -2.29 -1.72 6.13
CA LEU A 47 -1.02 -1.42 5.48
C LEU A 47 0.17 -2.01 6.24
N ASN A 48 0.16 -1.95 7.57
CA ASN A 48 1.22 -2.55 8.39
C ASN A 48 1.30 -4.08 8.20
N SER A 49 0.17 -4.76 8.01
CA SER A 49 0.16 -6.22 7.75
C SER A 49 0.78 -6.57 6.39
N TYR A 50 0.74 -5.65 5.43
CA TYR A 50 1.32 -5.84 4.09
C TYR A 50 2.79 -5.37 3.97
N ASP A 51 3.34 -4.66 4.95
CA ASP A 51 4.72 -4.13 4.89
C ASP A 51 5.79 -5.22 4.74
N SER A 52 5.54 -6.43 5.27
CA SER A 52 6.43 -7.60 5.16
C SER A 52 6.12 -8.49 3.96
N THR A 53 5.11 -8.15 3.17
CA THR A 53 4.59 -9.01 2.10
C THR A 53 4.84 -8.36 0.73
N PRO A 54 5.98 -8.65 0.07
CA PRO A 54 6.28 -8.06 -1.23
C PRO A 54 5.30 -8.55 -2.31
N PRO A 55 5.12 -7.77 -3.41
CA PRO A 55 4.37 -8.21 -4.57
C PRO A 55 4.91 -9.54 -5.11
N LEU A 56 4.00 -10.39 -5.61
CA LEU A 56 4.38 -11.66 -6.20
C LEU A 56 5.05 -11.43 -7.56
N PRO A 57 6.20 -12.07 -7.84
CA PRO A 57 6.79 -12.01 -9.17
C PRO A 57 5.88 -12.74 -10.15
N LEU A 58 5.58 -12.10 -11.27
CA LEU A 58 4.81 -12.69 -12.36
C LEU A 58 5.68 -12.72 -13.62
N ASN A 59 5.87 -13.89 -14.19
CA ASN A 59 6.56 -14.04 -15.47
C ASN A 59 5.55 -14.11 -16.63
N LEU A 60 6.05 -13.91 -17.87
CA LEU A 60 5.20 -13.89 -19.06
C LEU A 60 4.50 -15.24 -19.29
N ALA A 61 5.17 -16.36 -19.01
CA ALA A 61 4.57 -17.69 -19.18
C ALA A 61 3.37 -17.91 -18.27
N GLN A 62 3.47 -17.47 -17.01
CA GLN A 62 2.34 -17.50 -16.06
C GLN A 62 1.19 -16.60 -16.53
N LEU A 63 1.50 -15.40 -17.03
CA LEU A 63 0.48 -14.49 -17.55
C LEU A 63 -0.27 -15.12 -18.74
N LEU A 64 0.45 -15.75 -19.66
CA LEU A 64 -0.13 -16.42 -20.81
C LEU A 64 -0.96 -17.66 -20.42
N SER A 65 -0.56 -18.39 -19.38
CA SER A 65 -1.29 -19.58 -18.90
C SER A 65 -2.69 -19.26 -18.36
N TYR A 66 -2.95 -18.04 -17.92
CA TYR A 66 -4.30 -17.61 -17.53
C TYR A 66 -5.23 -17.36 -18.72
N GLY A 67 -4.68 -17.11 -19.92
CA GLY A 67 -5.45 -16.77 -21.11
C GLY A 67 -5.75 -17.95 -22.04
N HIS A 68 -4.95 -19.04 -22.01
CA HIS A 68 -5.08 -20.15 -22.96
C HIS A 68 -4.74 -21.52 -22.33
N PRO A 69 -5.67 -22.49 -22.34
CA PRO A 69 -7.08 -22.38 -22.76
C PRO A 69 -7.91 -21.61 -21.72
N LEU A 70 -8.93 -20.89 -22.18
CA LEU A 70 -9.84 -20.18 -21.29
C LEU A 70 -10.84 -21.19 -20.69
N THR A 71 -10.58 -21.62 -19.46
CA THR A 71 -11.42 -22.54 -18.70
C THR A 71 -11.93 -21.86 -17.42
N SER A 72 -13.00 -22.39 -16.81
CA SER A 72 -13.47 -21.91 -15.51
C SER A 72 -12.36 -21.87 -14.45
N ASP A 73 -11.53 -22.92 -14.43
CA ASP A 73 -10.45 -23.07 -13.46
C ASP A 73 -9.33 -22.04 -13.71
N SER A 74 -8.99 -21.77 -15.00
CA SER A 74 -7.99 -20.73 -15.32
C SER A 74 -8.47 -19.34 -14.94
N VAL A 75 -9.77 -19.05 -15.12
CA VAL A 75 -10.38 -17.78 -14.70
C VAL A 75 -10.33 -17.65 -13.17
N LEU A 76 -10.80 -18.64 -12.42
CA LEU A 76 -10.79 -18.58 -10.95
C LEU A 76 -9.36 -18.52 -10.38
N SER A 77 -8.41 -19.23 -11.00
CA SER A 77 -6.99 -19.14 -10.64
C SER A 77 -6.43 -17.74 -10.87
N SER A 78 -6.74 -17.10 -11.99
CA SER A 78 -6.29 -15.73 -12.29
C SER A 78 -6.89 -14.71 -11.32
N VAL A 79 -8.13 -14.88 -10.92
CA VAL A 79 -8.80 -14.02 -9.92
C VAL A 79 -8.19 -14.20 -8.55
N SER A 80 -7.93 -15.45 -8.13
CA SER A 80 -7.25 -15.74 -6.87
C SER A 80 -5.86 -15.10 -6.82
N TYR A 81 -5.09 -15.20 -7.91
CA TYR A 81 -3.82 -14.50 -8.04
C TYR A 81 -4.00 -12.98 -7.93
N THR A 82 -4.97 -12.41 -8.65
CA THR A 82 -5.25 -10.96 -8.64
C THR A 82 -5.58 -10.47 -7.23
N LEU A 83 -6.45 -11.16 -6.51
CA LEU A 83 -6.82 -10.82 -5.12
C LEU A 83 -5.65 -10.95 -4.13
N SER A 84 -4.69 -11.84 -4.40
CA SER A 84 -3.52 -11.99 -3.54
C SER A 84 -2.43 -10.96 -3.84
N ASP A 85 -2.21 -10.58 -5.10
CA ASP A 85 -1.09 -9.73 -5.53
C ASP A 85 -1.45 -8.24 -5.62
N LEU A 86 -2.66 -7.91 -6.08
CA LEU A 86 -3.07 -6.53 -6.30
C LEU A 86 -3.08 -5.67 -5.01
N PRO A 87 -3.57 -6.17 -3.85
CA PRO A 87 -3.45 -5.43 -2.59
C PRO A 87 -2.00 -5.16 -2.20
N ARG A 88 -1.07 -6.10 -2.43
CA ARG A 88 0.37 -5.91 -2.15
C ARG A 88 0.96 -4.78 -2.97
N ARG A 89 0.64 -4.74 -4.27
CA ARG A 89 1.07 -3.66 -5.18
C ARG A 89 0.49 -2.31 -4.77
N MET A 90 -0.79 -2.30 -4.37
CA MET A 90 -1.44 -1.09 -3.89
C MET A 90 -0.82 -0.60 -2.58
N ALA A 91 -0.56 -1.49 -1.61
CA ALA A 91 0.12 -1.15 -0.37
C ALA A 91 1.51 -0.54 -0.64
N THR A 92 2.31 -1.17 -1.52
CA THR A 92 3.61 -0.64 -1.94
C THR A 92 3.47 0.76 -2.54
N ARG A 93 2.45 1.00 -3.37
CA ARG A 93 2.20 2.31 -3.98
C ARG A 93 1.80 3.35 -2.94
N VAL A 94 0.90 3.00 -2.02
CA VAL A 94 0.51 3.88 -0.89
C VAL A 94 1.74 4.27 -0.08
N ARG A 95 2.58 3.32 0.31
CA ARG A 95 3.83 3.59 1.05
C ARG A 95 4.80 4.47 0.27
N SER A 96 4.92 4.26 -1.04
CA SER A 96 5.75 5.11 -1.90
C SER A 96 5.25 6.56 -1.92
N LEU A 97 3.95 6.76 -2.03
CA LEU A 97 3.34 8.10 -1.99
C LEU A 97 3.48 8.75 -0.63
N GLU A 98 3.26 8.01 0.46
CA GLU A 98 3.47 8.48 1.83
C GLU A 98 4.92 8.86 2.10
N GLY A 99 5.89 8.24 1.43
CA GLY A 99 7.32 8.52 1.55
C GLY A 99 7.81 9.73 0.76
N LEU A 100 6.96 10.44 0.02
CA LEU A 100 7.35 11.62 -0.74
C LEU A 100 7.81 12.77 0.18
N PRO A 101 8.73 13.66 -0.28
CA PRO A 101 9.12 14.85 0.45
C PRO A 101 7.90 15.75 0.77
N PHE A 102 7.95 16.46 1.89
CA PHE A 102 6.88 17.32 2.36
C PHE A 102 6.34 18.27 1.26
N ILE A 103 7.21 18.96 0.55
CA ILE A 103 6.83 19.92 -0.51
C ILE A 103 6.00 19.26 -1.62
N VAL A 104 6.36 18.03 -2.00
CA VAL A 104 5.61 17.28 -3.03
C VAL A 104 4.33 16.73 -2.44
N GLY A 105 4.39 16.22 -1.23
CA GLY A 105 3.26 15.60 -0.55
C GLY A 105 2.12 16.56 -0.23
N THR A 106 2.41 17.82 0.08
CA THR A 106 1.38 18.86 0.32
C THR A 106 0.63 19.29 -0.92
N ASN A 107 1.07 18.87 -2.12
CA ASN A 107 0.35 19.14 -3.34
C ASN A 107 -1.05 18.47 -3.30
N PRO A 108 -2.15 19.25 -3.53
CA PRO A 108 -3.51 18.71 -3.42
C PRO A 108 -3.81 17.57 -4.40
N TYR A 109 -3.14 17.53 -5.56
CA TYR A 109 -3.29 16.45 -6.53
C TYR A 109 -2.67 15.15 -6.00
N VAL A 110 -1.51 15.23 -5.37
CA VAL A 110 -0.84 14.07 -4.73
C VAL A 110 -1.66 13.56 -3.55
N ALA A 111 -2.17 14.45 -2.69
CA ALA A 111 -3.03 14.09 -1.57
C ALA A 111 -4.33 13.41 -2.02
N LYS A 112 -4.98 13.92 -3.07
CA LYS A 112 -6.16 13.31 -3.66
C LYS A 112 -5.88 11.90 -4.20
N MET A 113 -4.76 11.74 -4.90
CA MET A 113 -4.33 10.44 -5.42
C MET A 113 -4.01 9.46 -4.30
N LEU A 114 -3.28 9.88 -3.27
CA LEU A 114 -2.99 9.04 -2.11
C LEU A 114 -4.27 8.50 -1.46
N ASN A 115 -5.28 9.35 -1.28
CA ASN A 115 -6.57 8.93 -0.72
C ASN A 115 -7.29 7.92 -1.64
N ALA A 116 -7.25 8.13 -2.96
CA ALA A 116 -7.82 7.18 -3.92
C ALA A 116 -7.12 5.81 -3.86
N TYR A 117 -5.79 5.79 -3.73
CA TYR A 117 -5.03 4.54 -3.58
C TYR A 117 -5.29 3.85 -2.24
N ARG A 118 -5.41 4.59 -1.13
CA ARG A 118 -5.77 4.03 0.19
C ARG A 118 -7.15 3.37 0.15
N GLU A 119 -8.13 4.02 -0.44
CA GLU A 119 -9.47 3.47 -0.56
C GLU A 119 -9.51 2.22 -1.45
N SER A 120 -8.84 2.25 -2.60
CA SER A 120 -8.74 1.09 -3.49
C SER A 120 -8.01 -0.08 -2.82
N PHE A 121 -6.94 0.21 -2.06
CA PHE A 121 -6.25 -0.78 -1.26
C PHE A 121 -7.17 -1.41 -0.22
N ARG A 122 -7.91 -0.59 0.55
CA ARG A 122 -8.84 -1.08 1.57
C ARG A 122 -9.87 -2.03 0.96
N ILE A 123 -10.51 -1.63 -0.14
CA ILE A 123 -11.53 -2.44 -0.83
C ILE A 123 -10.94 -3.79 -1.27
N LEU A 124 -9.75 -3.80 -1.88
CA LEU A 124 -9.14 -5.02 -2.38
C LEU A 124 -8.58 -5.91 -1.27
N ALA A 125 -8.01 -5.34 -0.21
CA ALA A 125 -7.44 -6.08 0.90
C ALA A 125 -8.52 -6.76 1.78
N THR A 126 -9.74 -6.22 1.79
CA THR A 126 -10.88 -6.79 2.53
C THR A 126 -11.86 -7.56 1.65
N TYR A 127 -11.52 -7.72 0.35
CA TYR A 127 -12.42 -8.44 -0.56
C TYR A 127 -12.46 -9.94 -0.23
N PRO A 128 -13.65 -10.55 -0.16
CA PRO A 128 -13.77 -11.98 0.14
C PRO A 128 -13.17 -12.83 -0.99
N PRO A 129 -12.72 -14.07 -0.69
CA PRO A 129 -12.26 -14.99 -1.72
C PRO A 129 -13.40 -15.33 -2.70
N ILE A 130 -13.05 -15.48 -3.97
CA ILE A 130 -14.01 -15.75 -5.06
C ILE A 130 -13.90 -17.22 -5.44
N THR A 131 -15.02 -17.91 -5.43
CA THR A 131 -15.12 -19.36 -5.65
C THR A 131 -15.98 -19.74 -6.83
N SER A 132 -16.81 -18.80 -7.36
CA SER A 132 -17.70 -19.03 -8.48
C SER A 132 -17.51 -18.02 -9.63
N LEU A 133 -17.99 -18.37 -10.83
CA LEU A 133 -17.95 -17.46 -11.98
C LEU A 133 -18.93 -16.29 -11.82
N GLU A 134 -20.03 -16.49 -11.11
CA GLU A 134 -21.00 -15.44 -10.79
C GLU A 134 -20.36 -14.39 -9.89
N GLU A 135 -19.69 -14.81 -8.81
CA GLU A 135 -18.93 -13.92 -7.92
C GLU A 135 -17.81 -13.19 -8.68
N ASN A 136 -17.14 -13.89 -9.59
CA ASN A 136 -16.14 -13.28 -10.47
C ASN A 136 -16.72 -12.18 -11.35
N SER A 137 -17.92 -12.37 -11.90
CA SER A 137 -18.60 -11.35 -12.71
C SER A 137 -18.85 -10.06 -11.92
N VAL A 138 -19.27 -10.19 -10.67
CA VAL A 138 -19.46 -9.05 -9.76
C VAL A 138 -18.12 -8.38 -9.43
N PHE A 139 -17.09 -9.18 -9.14
CA PHE A 139 -15.75 -8.67 -8.85
C PHE A 139 -15.18 -7.88 -10.03
N VAL A 140 -15.30 -8.39 -11.25
CA VAL A 140 -14.82 -7.69 -12.47
C VAL A 140 -15.50 -6.33 -12.63
N GLN A 141 -16.80 -6.22 -12.33
CA GLN A 141 -17.50 -4.92 -12.34
C GLN A 141 -16.95 -3.96 -11.28
N HIS A 142 -16.64 -4.45 -10.07
CA HIS A 142 -16.02 -3.66 -9.02
C HIS A 142 -14.60 -3.23 -9.41
N LEU A 143 -13.81 -4.16 -9.95
CA LEU A 143 -12.45 -3.89 -10.40
C LEU A 143 -12.44 -2.85 -11.53
N THR A 144 -13.37 -2.95 -12.48
CA THR A 144 -13.52 -1.96 -13.57
C THR A 144 -13.77 -0.57 -13.02
N LYS A 145 -14.65 -0.42 -12.02
CA LYS A 145 -14.91 0.87 -11.36
C LYS A 145 -13.67 1.40 -10.64
N LEU A 146 -12.89 0.54 -9.99
CA LEU A 146 -11.63 0.93 -9.36
C LEU A 146 -10.60 1.41 -10.40
N VAL A 147 -10.43 0.68 -11.50
CA VAL A 147 -9.52 1.07 -12.60
C VAL A 147 -9.93 2.42 -13.19
N GLN A 148 -11.22 2.65 -13.42
CA GLN A 148 -11.72 3.93 -13.92
C GLN A 148 -11.42 5.12 -13.00
N ARG A 149 -11.42 4.91 -11.67
CA ARG A 149 -11.03 5.96 -10.71
C ARG A 149 -9.58 6.43 -10.91
N HIS A 150 -8.69 5.49 -11.30
CA HIS A 150 -7.27 5.74 -11.50
C HIS A 150 -6.90 6.14 -12.94
N ALA A 151 -7.86 6.14 -13.88
CA ALA A 151 -7.61 6.44 -15.28
C ALA A 151 -7.00 7.85 -15.51
N ASN A 152 -7.30 8.81 -14.64
CA ASN A 152 -6.83 10.18 -14.73
C ASN A 152 -5.68 10.51 -13.77
N ASP A 153 -5.07 9.53 -13.10
CA ASP A 153 -4.01 9.78 -12.12
C ASP A 153 -2.77 10.40 -12.76
N VAL A 154 -2.32 9.86 -13.91
CA VAL A 154 -1.15 10.38 -14.63
C VAL A 154 -1.39 11.82 -15.16
N PRO A 155 -2.48 12.12 -15.87
CA PRO A 155 -2.80 13.51 -16.26
C PRO A 155 -2.97 14.46 -15.07
N THR A 156 -3.47 13.96 -13.94
CA THR A 156 -3.66 14.74 -12.72
C THR A 156 -2.32 15.11 -12.09
N LEU A 157 -1.38 14.18 -12.02
CA LEU A 157 -0.02 14.43 -11.52
C LEU A 157 0.75 15.41 -12.41
N ALA A 158 0.54 15.39 -13.72
CA ALA A 158 1.21 16.29 -14.65
C ALA A 158 0.76 17.77 -14.49
N LYS A 159 -0.31 18.04 -13.74
CA LYS A 159 -0.81 19.39 -13.46
C LYS A 159 -0.25 20.00 -12.17
N GLY A 160 0.34 19.18 -11.32
CA GLY A 160 0.92 19.59 -10.02
C GLY A 160 2.41 19.68 -10.03
#